data_60bf34b1dd10016cfa849baf6fc3a79b
#
_entry.id   60bf34b1dd10016cfa849baf6fc3a79b
#
_cell.length_a   1.000
_cell.length_b   1.000
_cell.length_c   1.000
_cell.angle_alpha   90.00
_cell.angle_beta   90.00
_cell.angle_gamma   90.00
#
_symmetry.space_group_name_H-M   'P 1'
#
loop_
_entity.id
_entity.type
_entity.pdbx_description
1 polymer ?
#
loop_
_entity_poly.entity_id
_entity_poly.type
_entity_poly.pdbx_seq_one_letter_code
_entity_poly.pdbx_strand_id
1 'polypeptide(L)'
;MQDCAGVWGGDAVIDDYYFDADGDGLGAGDSVEFCSDFVAGGYVLNADDEDDACFSNIHDCFGECDGDGWVSDCGCVAGDNSGDDCDDCAGTPNGDAVEDNCGTCDSDASNDCVQDCAGTWGGSLVDDECGICGGDNSSCADCAGVP
;
A
#
# COMPACT_ATOMS: atom_id res chain seq x y z
N MET A 1 11.06 59.68 -18.04
CA MET A 1 11.78 58.92 -16.98
C MET A 1 12.42 57.71 -17.67
N GLN A 2 13.59 57.33 -17.25
CA GLN A 2 14.18 56.03 -17.69
C GLN A 2 13.49 54.90 -16.93
N ASP A 3 13.30 53.77 -17.62
CA ASP A 3 12.86 52.49 -17.00
C ASP A 3 14.03 51.78 -16.29
N CYS A 4 13.80 50.58 -15.74
CA CYS A 4 14.85 49.83 -15.03
C CYS A 4 15.93 49.28 -15.97
N ALA A 5 15.67 49.19 -17.29
CA ALA A 5 16.65 48.83 -18.30
C ALA A 5 17.46 50.05 -18.81
N GLY A 6 17.14 51.26 -18.32
CA GLY A 6 17.81 52.51 -18.71
C GLY A 6 17.27 53.14 -19.98
N VAL A 7 16.14 52.68 -20.50
CA VAL A 7 15.51 53.18 -21.74
C VAL A 7 14.58 54.36 -21.40
N TRP A 8 14.72 55.48 -22.13
CA TRP A 8 13.84 56.63 -21.94
C TRP A 8 12.45 56.35 -22.54
N GLY A 9 11.41 56.37 -21.65
CA GLY A 9 10.04 56.04 -22.05
C GLY A 9 9.82 54.57 -22.36
N GLY A 10 10.70 53.69 -21.88
CA GLY A 10 10.53 52.25 -21.96
C GLY A 10 9.55 51.71 -20.88
N ASP A 11 9.16 50.47 -21.04
CA ASP A 11 8.13 49.80 -20.26
C ASP A 11 8.70 48.76 -19.27
N ALA A 12 10.04 48.61 -19.17
CA ALA A 12 10.64 47.66 -18.26
C ALA A 12 10.41 48.04 -16.79
N VAL A 13 9.95 47.11 -16.00
CA VAL A 13 9.61 47.26 -14.59
C VAL A 13 10.45 46.35 -13.68
N ILE A 14 10.59 46.73 -12.44
CA ILE A 14 11.15 45.85 -11.42
C ILE A 14 9.97 45.07 -10.80
N ASP A 15 10.09 43.75 -10.86
CA ASP A 15 9.12 42.82 -10.27
C ASP A 15 9.83 41.73 -9.45
N ASP A 16 9.06 41.09 -8.58
CA ASP A 16 9.49 39.93 -7.82
C ASP A 16 9.37 38.66 -8.66
N TYR A 17 10.47 37.93 -8.71
CA TYR A 17 10.57 36.65 -9.42
C TYR A 17 10.98 35.55 -8.44
N TYR A 18 10.52 34.33 -8.71
CA TYR A 18 10.73 33.16 -7.90
C TYR A 18 11.52 32.13 -8.70
N PHE A 19 12.38 31.39 -8.02
CA PHE A 19 13.18 30.38 -8.69
C PHE A 19 12.31 29.16 -9.02
N ASP A 20 12.42 28.68 -10.24
CA ASP A 20 11.75 27.50 -10.80
C ASP A 20 12.85 26.44 -10.97
N ALA A 21 12.96 25.49 -9.99
CA ALA A 21 14.08 24.58 -9.94
C ALA A 21 13.90 23.35 -10.84
N ASP A 22 12.65 22.91 -11.05
CA ASP A 22 12.34 21.74 -11.86
C ASP A 22 11.93 22.07 -13.31
N GLY A 23 11.60 23.35 -13.57
CA GLY A 23 11.31 23.86 -14.91
C GLY A 23 9.87 23.68 -15.38
N ASP A 24 8.92 23.55 -14.45
CA ASP A 24 7.49 23.40 -14.77
C ASP A 24 6.80 24.74 -15.07
N GLY A 25 7.47 25.86 -14.81
CA GLY A 25 6.94 27.23 -15.01
C GLY A 25 6.29 27.82 -13.77
N LEU A 26 6.34 27.11 -12.64
CA LEU A 26 5.97 27.60 -11.31
C LEU A 26 7.25 27.85 -10.50
N GLY A 27 7.20 28.78 -9.60
CA GLY A 27 8.35 29.11 -8.76
C GLY A 27 8.03 28.95 -7.28
N ALA A 28 9.08 28.77 -6.50
CA ALA A 28 8.96 28.63 -5.05
C ALA A 28 9.98 29.48 -4.27
N GLY A 29 9.79 29.53 -2.94
CA GLY A 29 10.75 30.14 -2.03
C GLY A 29 10.67 31.66 -1.96
N ASP A 30 11.84 32.28 -1.66
CA ASP A 30 11.95 33.73 -1.53
C ASP A 30 12.04 34.42 -2.90
N SER A 31 11.37 35.57 -3.03
CA SER A 31 11.44 36.36 -4.26
C SER A 31 12.79 37.07 -4.40
N VAL A 32 13.18 37.29 -5.66
CA VAL A 32 14.30 38.12 -6.06
C VAL A 32 13.81 39.19 -7.03
N GLU A 33 14.11 40.45 -6.77
CA GLU A 33 13.76 41.56 -7.65
C GLU A 33 14.66 41.55 -8.91
N PHE A 34 14.05 41.49 -10.09
CA PHE A 34 14.71 41.69 -11.37
C PHE A 34 14.01 42.79 -12.16
N CYS A 35 14.78 43.46 -13.01
CA CYS A 35 14.21 44.23 -14.09
C CYS A 35 13.67 43.24 -15.15
N SER A 36 12.44 43.45 -15.64
CA SER A 36 11.78 42.53 -16.58
C SER A 36 12.57 42.23 -17.86
N ASP A 37 13.46 43.12 -18.25
CA ASP A 37 14.34 42.96 -19.42
C ASP A 37 15.63 42.15 -19.10
N PHE A 38 15.91 41.91 -17.83
CA PHE A 38 17.16 41.27 -17.37
C PHE A 38 16.90 40.14 -16.36
N VAL A 39 15.80 39.39 -16.54
CA VAL A 39 15.49 38.24 -15.66
C VAL A 39 16.49 37.12 -15.93
N ALA A 40 17.07 36.59 -14.88
CA ALA A 40 17.93 35.41 -14.99
C ALA A 40 17.12 34.17 -15.38
N GLY A 41 17.75 33.25 -16.13
CA GLY A 41 17.09 31.99 -16.50
C GLY A 41 16.70 31.17 -15.27
N GLY A 42 15.55 30.49 -15.31
CA GLY A 42 15.02 29.71 -14.19
C GLY A 42 14.29 30.56 -13.14
N TYR A 43 13.83 31.75 -13.50
CA TYR A 43 12.98 32.58 -12.65
C TYR A 43 11.66 32.91 -13.33
N VAL A 44 10.56 32.81 -12.60
CA VAL A 44 9.17 33.06 -13.04
C VAL A 44 8.50 34.10 -12.14
N LEU A 45 7.36 34.63 -12.60
CA LEU A 45 6.61 35.71 -11.91
C LEU A 45 5.65 35.20 -10.83
N ASN A 46 5.51 33.89 -10.63
CA ASN A 46 4.59 33.31 -9.67
C ASN A 46 5.35 32.53 -8.59
N ALA A 47 4.68 32.30 -7.46
CA ALA A 47 5.17 31.50 -6.34
C ALA A 47 4.17 30.35 -6.06
N ASP A 48 3.66 29.74 -7.11
CA ASP A 48 2.53 28.80 -7.01
C ASP A 48 3.02 27.33 -6.98
N ASP A 49 4.33 27.10 -6.95
CA ASP A 49 4.89 25.76 -6.88
C ASP A 49 4.77 25.19 -5.46
N GLU A 50 4.12 24.03 -5.36
CA GLU A 50 3.95 23.28 -4.11
C GLU A 50 5.16 22.39 -3.80
N ASP A 51 5.89 21.94 -4.83
CA ASP A 51 7.12 21.14 -4.67
C ASP A 51 8.12 21.40 -5.81
N ASP A 52 9.03 22.34 -5.59
CA ASP A 52 10.11 22.81 -6.50
C ASP A 52 11.12 21.70 -6.93
N ALA A 53 10.82 20.46 -6.59
CA ALA A 53 11.58 19.26 -7.01
C ALA A 53 10.70 18.26 -7.80
N CYS A 54 9.45 18.60 -8.07
CA CYS A 54 8.47 17.72 -8.69
C CYS A 54 7.74 18.40 -9.85
N PHE A 55 8.25 18.29 -11.06
CA PHE A 55 7.73 18.94 -12.27
C PHE A 55 6.21 18.84 -12.49
N SER A 56 5.57 17.79 -12.05
CA SER A 56 4.12 17.59 -12.18
C SER A 56 3.32 18.13 -10.99
N ASN A 57 3.99 18.39 -9.86
CA ASN A 57 3.35 18.65 -8.56
C ASN A 57 2.37 17.56 -8.12
N ILE A 58 2.50 16.34 -8.70
CA ILE A 58 1.65 15.19 -8.40
C ILE A 58 2.46 14.14 -7.64
N HIS A 59 1.98 13.79 -6.46
CA HIS A 59 2.59 12.76 -5.63
C HIS A 59 1.67 11.55 -5.52
N ASP A 60 2.26 10.38 -5.44
CA ASP A 60 1.53 9.17 -5.11
C ASP A 60 1.23 9.10 -3.60
N CYS A 61 0.60 8.03 -3.16
CA CYS A 61 0.24 7.88 -1.75
C CYS A 61 1.45 7.64 -0.82
N PHE A 62 2.64 7.37 -1.34
CA PHE A 62 3.89 7.34 -0.59
C PHE A 62 4.56 8.71 -0.51
N GLY A 63 4.08 9.70 -1.26
CA GLY A 63 4.66 11.03 -1.39
C GLY A 63 5.80 11.09 -2.42
N GLU A 64 5.87 10.15 -3.35
CA GLU A 64 6.84 10.13 -4.44
C GLU A 64 6.30 10.92 -5.63
N CYS A 65 7.13 11.86 -6.16
CA CYS A 65 6.77 12.64 -7.34
C CYS A 65 6.57 11.72 -8.55
N ASP A 66 5.43 11.86 -9.24
CA ASP A 66 5.01 11.00 -10.36
C ASP A 66 5.09 9.50 -10.05
N GLY A 67 5.02 9.14 -8.77
CA GLY A 67 5.01 7.75 -8.32
C GLY A 67 3.78 7.00 -8.83
N ASP A 68 3.88 5.68 -8.87
CA ASP A 68 2.81 4.78 -9.29
C ASP A 68 2.06 4.13 -8.13
N GLY A 69 2.39 4.51 -6.90
CA GLY A 69 1.70 4.07 -5.69
C GLY A 69 0.23 4.50 -5.70
N TRP A 70 -0.64 3.60 -5.25
CA TRP A 70 -2.07 3.87 -5.20
C TRP A 70 -2.69 3.43 -3.87
N VAL A 71 -3.82 4.02 -3.52
CA VAL A 71 -4.54 3.70 -2.28
C VAL A 71 -5.50 2.55 -2.53
N SER A 72 -5.20 1.38 -1.94
CA SER A 72 -6.09 0.23 -1.87
C SER A 72 -6.87 0.23 -0.55
N ASP A 73 -7.76 -0.74 -0.36
CA ASP A 73 -8.42 -0.98 0.93
C ASP A 73 -7.43 -1.42 2.02
N CYS A 74 -6.25 -1.90 1.62
CA CYS A 74 -5.13 -2.24 2.51
C CYS A 74 -4.19 -1.06 2.81
N GLY A 75 -4.47 0.13 2.29
CA GLY A 75 -3.64 1.32 2.41
C GLY A 75 -2.88 1.66 1.13
N CYS A 76 -1.81 2.44 1.28
CA CYS A 76 -0.96 2.77 0.15
C CYS A 76 -0.10 1.58 -0.27
N VAL A 77 -0.17 1.21 -1.54
CA VAL A 77 0.55 0.07 -2.13
C VAL A 77 1.29 0.50 -3.40
N ALA A 78 2.35 -0.21 -3.77
CA ALA A 78 3.09 0.04 -4.99
C ALA A 78 2.24 -0.25 -6.25
N GLY A 79 2.57 0.37 -7.37
CA GLY A 79 1.78 0.28 -8.60
C GLY A 79 1.65 -1.14 -9.18
N ASP A 80 2.59 -2.03 -8.87
CA ASP A 80 2.57 -3.44 -9.28
C ASP A 80 1.92 -4.37 -8.24
N ASN A 81 1.46 -3.84 -7.10
CA ASN A 81 0.79 -4.60 -6.05
C ASN A 81 -0.70 -4.71 -6.34
N SER A 82 -1.28 -5.90 -6.11
CA SER A 82 -2.72 -6.15 -6.28
C SER A 82 -3.61 -5.41 -5.30
N GLY A 83 -3.05 -4.98 -4.17
CA GLY A 83 -3.76 -4.23 -3.13
C GLY A 83 -4.52 -5.10 -2.13
N ASP A 84 -4.37 -6.43 -2.20
CA ASP A 84 -5.07 -7.42 -1.39
C ASP A 84 -4.19 -8.07 -0.29
N ASP A 85 -3.02 -7.50 -0.02
CA ASP A 85 -2.07 -8.03 0.97
C ASP A 85 -2.62 -8.15 2.40
N CYS A 86 -3.68 -7.40 2.71
CA CYS A 86 -4.36 -7.43 4.00
C CYS A 86 -5.66 -8.24 3.97
N ASP A 87 -6.00 -8.84 2.84
CA ASP A 87 -7.23 -9.60 2.72
C ASP A 87 -7.12 -10.91 3.50
N ASP A 88 -8.20 -11.28 4.13
CA ASP A 88 -8.35 -12.61 4.69
C ASP A 88 -8.55 -13.66 3.58
N CYS A 89 -8.63 -14.93 3.94
CA CYS A 89 -8.82 -16.01 2.97
C CYS A 89 -10.16 -15.92 2.19
N ALA A 90 -11.12 -15.10 2.65
CA ALA A 90 -12.38 -14.84 1.96
C ALA A 90 -12.32 -13.61 1.03
N GLY A 91 -11.16 -12.92 0.95
CA GLY A 91 -10.98 -11.70 0.17
C GLY A 91 -11.59 -10.46 0.84
N THR A 92 -11.63 -10.44 2.16
CA THR A 92 -12.11 -9.29 2.92
C THR A 92 -10.92 -8.50 3.48
N PRO A 93 -10.76 -7.20 3.13
CA PRO A 93 -9.66 -6.39 3.64
C PRO A 93 -9.65 -6.33 5.18
N ASN A 94 -8.51 -6.68 5.78
CA ASN A 94 -8.34 -6.80 7.22
C ASN A 94 -9.39 -7.68 7.92
N GLY A 95 -9.94 -8.66 7.21
CA GLY A 95 -10.87 -9.63 7.73
C GLY A 95 -10.23 -10.60 8.73
N ASP A 96 -11.04 -11.40 9.40
CA ASP A 96 -10.63 -12.35 10.43
C ASP A 96 -10.84 -13.82 10.02
N ALA A 97 -11.25 -14.06 8.76
CA ALA A 97 -11.38 -15.41 8.24
C ALA A 97 -10.01 -16.07 8.04
N VAL A 98 -9.88 -17.30 8.49
CA VAL A 98 -8.67 -18.12 8.39
C VAL A 98 -9.02 -19.42 7.70
N GLU A 99 -8.16 -19.89 6.80
CA GLU A 99 -8.33 -21.19 6.18
C GLU A 99 -7.89 -22.28 7.17
N ASP A 100 -8.81 -23.19 7.53
CA ASP A 100 -8.52 -24.33 8.37
C ASP A 100 -7.72 -25.41 7.62
N ASN A 101 -7.30 -26.46 8.34
CA ASN A 101 -6.51 -27.55 7.73
C ASN A 101 -7.32 -28.44 6.77
N CYS A 102 -8.62 -28.20 6.59
CA CYS A 102 -9.49 -28.88 5.63
C CYS A 102 -9.87 -27.99 4.44
N GLY A 103 -9.37 -26.78 4.38
CA GLY A 103 -9.62 -25.83 3.30
C GLY A 103 -10.92 -25.03 3.46
N THR A 104 -11.47 -24.96 4.68
CA THR A 104 -12.62 -24.08 4.97
C THR A 104 -12.08 -22.73 5.41
N CYS A 105 -12.54 -21.68 4.73
CA CYS A 105 -12.18 -20.31 5.04
C CYS A 105 -13.35 -19.62 5.75
N ASP A 106 -13.24 -19.42 7.04
CA ASP A 106 -14.18 -18.62 7.84
C ASP A 106 -13.56 -18.18 9.17
N SER A 107 -14.33 -17.49 10.03
CA SER A 107 -13.91 -17.05 11.36
C SER A 107 -14.46 -17.92 12.50
N ASP A 108 -15.07 -19.07 12.18
CA ASP A 108 -15.71 -19.95 13.16
C ASP A 108 -14.83 -21.14 13.53
N ALA A 109 -13.93 -20.95 14.50
CA ALA A 109 -13.06 -22.03 15.00
C ALA A 109 -13.83 -23.27 15.54
N SER A 110 -15.14 -23.23 15.64
CA SER A 110 -15.93 -24.39 16.11
C SER A 110 -16.16 -25.43 15.02
N ASN A 111 -15.99 -25.06 13.75
CA ASN A 111 -16.09 -25.96 12.60
C ASN A 111 -14.73 -26.40 12.08
N ASP A 112 -13.61 -25.88 12.64
CA ASP A 112 -12.28 -26.28 12.28
C ASP A 112 -12.11 -27.79 12.38
N CYS A 113 -11.55 -28.38 11.33
CA CYS A 113 -11.35 -29.82 11.37
C CYS A 113 -10.23 -30.20 12.33
N VAL A 114 -10.40 -31.33 12.96
CA VAL A 114 -9.42 -31.94 13.85
C VAL A 114 -8.78 -33.17 13.19
N GLN A 115 -7.60 -33.52 13.63
CA GLN A 115 -6.97 -34.76 13.18
C GLN A 115 -7.66 -35.96 13.82
N ASP A 116 -7.86 -37.01 13.04
CA ASP A 116 -8.22 -38.32 13.56
C ASP A 116 -7.00 -39.01 14.25
N CYS A 117 -7.19 -40.14 14.83
CA CYS A 117 -6.13 -40.88 15.50
C CYS A 117 -4.99 -41.34 14.57
N ALA A 118 -5.20 -41.35 13.27
CA ALA A 118 -4.16 -41.60 12.24
C ALA A 118 -3.43 -40.35 11.79
N GLY A 119 -3.81 -39.16 12.33
CA GLY A 119 -3.23 -37.89 11.96
C GLY A 119 -3.80 -37.25 10.68
N THR A 120 -4.94 -37.76 10.19
CA THR A 120 -5.60 -37.23 9.00
C THR A 120 -6.57 -36.12 9.40
N TRP A 121 -6.37 -34.91 8.82
CA TRP A 121 -7.27 -33.79 9.06
C TRP A 121 -8.69 -34.07 8.52
N GLY A 122 -9.72 -33.84 9.33
CA GLY A 122 -11.11 -34.15 8.99
C GLY A 122 -11.37 -35.63 8.84
N GLY A 123 -10.45 -36.49 9.23
CA GLY A 123 -10.61 -37.95 9.24
C GLY A 123 -11.63 -38.40 10.27
N SER A 124 -12.07 -39.65 10.14
CA SER A 124 -13.11 -40.23 11.00
C SER A 124 -12.64 -41.41 11.84
N LEU A 125 -11.35 -41.74 11.81
CA LEU A 125 -10.82 -42.85 12.59
C LEU A 125 -10.74 -42.43 14.06
N VAL A 126 -11.18 -43.35 14.93
CA VAL A 126 -11.10 -43.21 16.39
C VAL A 126 -10.29 -44.37 16.96
N ASP A 127 -9.68 -44.15 18.11
CA ASP A 127 -9.08 -45.25 18.86
C ASP A 127 -10.16 -46.20 19.37
N ASP A 128 -9.92 -47.49 19.20
CA ASP A 128 -10.75 -48.49 19.83
C ASP A 128 -10.46 -48.59 21.37
N GLU A 129 -11.21 -49.38 22.09
CA GLU A 129 -11.03 -49.54 23.55
C GLU A 129 -9.67 -50.14 23.92
N CYS A 130 -8.96 -50.68 22.94
CA CYS A 130 -7.58 -51.17 23.09
C CYS A 130 -6.52 -50.09 22.76
N GLY A 131 -6.92 -48.86 22.38
CA GLY A 131 -6.02 -47.79 21.98
C GLY A 131 -5.43 -47.96 20.59
N ILE A 132 -6.09 -48.71 19.71
CA ILE A 132 -5.66 -48.92 18.33
C ILE A 132 -6.53 -48.04 17.41
N CYS A 133 -5.88 -47.16 16.67
CA CYS A 133 -6.57 -46.28 15.75
C CYS A 133 -7.27 -47.07 14.63
N GLY A 134 -8.59 -46.88 14.49
CA GLY A 134 -9.40 -47.59 13.51
C GLY A 134 -9.57 -49.10 13.84
N GLY A 135 -9.24 -49.52 15.04
CA GLY A 135 -9.39 -50.91 15.50
C GLY A 135 -10.83 -51.32 15.69
N ASP A 136 -11.02 -52.61 15.95
CA ASP A 136 -12.32 -53.25 16.16
C ASP A 136 -12.47 -53.90 17.55
N ASN A 137 -11.64 -53.51 18.52
CA ASN A 137 -11.57 -54.04 19.87
C ASN A 137 -11.08 -55.51 19.98
N SER A 138 -10.70 -56.13 18.86
CA SER A 138 -10.33 -57.56 18.88
C SER A 138 -8.99 -57.85 19.54
N SER A 139 -8.09 -56.83 19.58
CA SER A 139 -6.71 -57.01 20.08
C SER A 139 -6.59 -57.10 21.58
N CYS A 140 -7.57 -56.61 22.35
CA CYS A 140 -7.62 -56.69 23.82
C CYS A 140 -8.84 -57.40 24.35
N ALA A 141 -9.67 -57.99 23.45
CA ALA A 141 -10.82 -58.75 23.85
C ALA A 141 -10.38 -60.04 24.63
N ASP A 142 -11.09 -60.34 25.70
CA ASP A 142 -10.91 -61.57 26.44
C ASP A 142 -11.45 -62.77 25.66
N CYS A 143 -11.31 -63.99 26.21
CA CYS A 143 -11.80 -65.19 25.54
C CYS A 143 -13.33 -65.25 25.40
N ALA A 144 -14.06 -64.36 26.01
CA ALA A 144 -15.52 -64.16 25.88
C ALA A 144 -15.87 -63.06 24.87
N GLY A 145 -14.85 -62.39 24.25
CA GLY A 145 -15.02 -61.33 23.26
C GLY A 145 -15.36 -59.96 23.91
N VAL A 146 -15.04 -59.74 25.16
CA VAL A 146 -15.22 -58.48 25.88
C VAL A 146 -13.86 -57.75 25.94
N PRO A 147 -13.74 -56.47 25.47
CA PRO A 147 -12.53 -55.67 25.52
C PRO A 147 -12.06 -55.40 26.96
#